data_e2f77fef9c79df1a743918061be6c8c6
#
_entry.id   e2f77fef9c79df1a743918061be6c8c6
#
_cell.length_a   1.000
_cell.length_b   1.000
_cell.length_c   1.000
_cell.angle_alpha   90.00
_cell.angle_beta   90.00
_cell.angle_gamma   90.00
#
_symmetry.space_group_name_H-M   'P 1'
#
loop_
_entity.id
_entity.type
_entity.pdbx_description
1 polymer ?
#
loop_
_entity_poly.entity_id
_entity_poly.type
_entity_poly.pdbx_seq_one_letter_code
_entity_poly.pdbx_strand_id
1 'polypeptide(L)'
;SNRQLEYTMKLEQVYRQRVLSLLTPILGAGNITAQVNVDVDFTTQNITEEVVDPEASALRSEQATQDITSEPQAQGIPGAVANTPPLAAELATENPVPTQAQPNIKSQSSSSIKNYEVSKRVSTTTNPTGTIKRIVAAILIRDKLVINELGEQVLQKISDEEKVNLEALVRDAIGFRENRGDSIS
;
A
#
# COMPACT_ATOMS: atom_id res chain seq x y z
N SER A 1 -24.59 -9.94 -17.97
CA SER A 1 -24.66 -11.32 -18.47
C SER A 1 -25.59 -12.16 -17.60
N ASN A 2 -26.15 -13.26 -18.14
CA ASN A 2 -27.06 -14.14 -17.38
C ASN A 2 -26.44 -14.64 -16.06
N ARG A 3 -25.16 -14.92 -16.04
CA ARG A 3 -24.44 -15.36 -14.82
C ARG A 3 -24.44 -14.30 -13.72
N GLN A 4 -24.28 -13.04 -14.09
CA GLN A 4 -24.31 -11.92 -13.14
C GLN A 4 -25.68 -11.77 -12.50
N LEU A 5 -26.73 -11.86 -13.32
CA LEU A 5 -28.13 -11.83 -12.85
C LEU A 5 -28.41 -13.00 -11.91
N GLU A 6 -28.04 -14.21 -12.32
CA GLU A 6 -28.22 -15.43 -11.51
C GLU A 6 -27.49 -15.31 -10.16
N TYR A 7 -26.26 -14.79 -10.14
CA TYR A 7 -25.50 -14.56 -8.93
C TYR A 7 -26.19 -13.54 -8.00
N THR A 8 -26.66 -12.42 -8.54
CA THR A 8 -27.39 -11.40 -7.78
C THR A 8 -28.66 -11.99 -7.16
N MET A 9 -29.47 -12.68 -7.95
CA MET A 9 -30.70 -13.34 -7.48
C MET A 9 -30.41 -14.37 -6.37
N LYS A 10 -29.34 -15.13 -6.50
CA LYS A 10 -28.93 -16.09 -5.49
C LYS A 10 -28.53 -15.41 -4.17
N LEU A 11 -27.78 -14.29 -4.25
CA LEU A 11 -27.45 -13.48 -3.07
C LEU A 11 -28.71 -12.93 -2.40
N GLU A 12 -29.62 -12.33 -3.16
CA GLU A 12 -30.88 -11.80 -2.65
C GLU A 12 -31.69 -12.88 -1.93
N GLN A 13 -31.75 -14.07 -2.51
CA GLN A 13 -32.44 -15.20 -1.90
C GLN A 13 -31.77 -15.64 -0.59
N VAL A 14 -30.43 -15.69 -0.53
CA VAL A 14 -29.68 -16.04 0.69
C VAL A 14 -29.95 -15.01 1.80
N TYR A 15 -29.87 -13.73 1.49
CA TYR A 15 -30.14 -12.69 2.49
C TYR A 15 -31.59 -12.69 2.95
N ARG A 16 -32.53 -12.83 2.04
CA ARG A 16 -33.94 -12.97 2.38
C ARG A 16 -34.18 -14.16 3.31
N GLN A 17 -33.57 -15.30 3.02
CA GLN A 17 -33.70 -16.49 3.84
C GLN A 17 -33.09 -16.30 5.25
N ARG A 18 -31.99 -15.58 5.37
CA ARG A 18 -31.39 -15.24 6.65
C ARG A 18 -32.33 -14.37 7.50
N VAL A 19 -32.90 -13.33 6.90
CA VAL A 19 -33.85 -12.45 7.58
C VAL A 19 -35.07 -13.24 8.04
N LEU A 20 -35.67 -14.03 7.17
CA LEU A 20 -36.84 -14.85 7.49
C LEU A 20 -36.55 -15.88 8.59
N SER A 21 -35.42 -16.58 8.53
CA SER A 21 -35.05 -17.57 9.53
C SER A 21 -34.84 -16.98 10.92
N LEU A 22 -34.39 -15.71 10.98
CA LEU A 22 -34.16 -15.00 12.24
C LEU A 22 -35.45 -14.45 12.85
N LEU A 23 -36.34 -13.93 12.01
CA LEU A 23 -37.55 -13.24 12.46
C LEU A 23 -38.78 -14.18 12.60
N THR A 24 -38.84 -15.27 11.85
CA THR A 24 -39.95 -16.23 11.90
C THR A 24 -40.20 -16.81 13.31
N PRO A 25 -39.17 -17.20 14.10
CA PRO A 25 -39.39 -17.67 15.47
C PRO A 25 -39.99 -16.64 16.41
N ILE A 26 -39.78 -15.35 16.14
CA ILE A 26 -40.27 -14.21 16.97
C ILE A 26 -41.67 -13.81 16.60
N LEU A 27 -41.94 -13.72 15.28
CA LEU A 27 -43.19 -13.16 14.76
C LEU A 27 -44.23 -14.24 14.34
N GLY A 28 -43.76 -15.48 14.20
CA GLY A 28 -44.54 -16.58 13.69
C GLY A 28 -44.53 -16.72 12.16
N ALA A 29 -44.69 -17.95 11.71
CA ALA A 29 -44.70 -18.25 10.27
C ALA A 29 -45.91 -17.59 9.60
N GLY A 30 -45.68 -16.97 8.44
CA GLY A 30 -46.72 -16.29 7.66
C GLY A 30 -47.06 -14.84 8.10
N ASN A 31 -46.47 -14.37 9.20
CA ASN A 31 -46.67 -12.99 9.69
C ASN A 31 -45.57 -12.03 9.19
N ILE A 32 -44.59 -12.51 8.46
CA ILE A 32 -43.50 -11.74 7.95
C ILE A 32 -43.29 -11.99 6.45
N THR A 33 -43.04 -10.93 5.73
CA THR A 33 -42.56 -10.97 4.35
C THR A 33 -41.32 -10.09 4.24
N ALA A 34 -40.27 -10.64 3.69
CA ALA A 34 -39.02 -9.92 3.45
C ALA A 34 -38.68 -9.89 1.97
N GLN A 35 -38.28 -8.73 1.49
CA GLN A 35 -37.70 -8.55 0.17
C GLN A 35 -36.31 -7.91 0.35
N VAL A 36 -35.33 -8.51 -0.26
CA VAL A 36 -33.93 -8.00 -0.23
C VAL A 36 -33.46 -7.81 -1.66
N ASN A 37 -32.97 -6.62 -1.94
CA ASN A 37 -32.33 -6.29 -3.20
C ASN A 37 -30.85 -6.03 -2.95
N VAL A 38 -29.99 -6.63 -3.78
CA VAL A 38 -28.53 -6.51 -3.67
C VAL A 38 -27.97 -5.90 -4.93
N ASP A 39 -27.31 -4.77 -4.80
CA ASP A 39 -26.57 -4.13 -5.88
C ASP A 39 -25.11 -4.64 -5.86
N VAL A 40 -24.69 -5.31 -6.93
CA VAL A 40 -23.40 -5.98 -7.03
C VAL A 40 -22.55 -5.34 -8.12
N ASP A 41 -21.32 -5.01 -7.77
CA ASP A 41 -20.32 -4.51 -8.73
C ASP A 41 -19.55 -5.70 -9.34
N PHE A 42 -19.68 -5.88 -10.63
CA PHE A 42 -18.97 -6.89 -11.40
C PHE A 42 -17.77 -6.34 -12.17
N THR A 43 -17.34 -5.12 -11.84
CA THR A 43 -16.17 -4.50 -12.47
C THR A 43 -14.91 -5.26 -12.06
N THR A 44 -14.12 -5.67 -13.03
CA THR A 44 -12.79 -6.24 -12.78
C THR A 44 -11.78 -5.12 -12.89
N GLN A 45 -11.03 -4.89 -11.83
CA GLN A 45 -9.98 -3.89 -11.81
C GLN A 45 -8.64 -4.54 -11.46
N ASN A 46 -7.67 -4.38 -12.36
CA ASN A 46 -6.30 -4.78 -12.14
C ASN A 46 -5.46 -3.49 -11.99
N ILE A 47 -4.89 -3.31 -10.83
CA ILE A 47 -4.02 -2.17 -10.53
C ILE A 47 -2.60 -2.71 -10.45
N THR A 48 -1.72 -2.20 -11.32
CA THR A 48 -0.29 -2.46 -11.22
C THR A 48 0.39 -1.16 -10.80
N GLU A 49 1.03 -1.20 -9.65
CA GLU A 49 1.77 -0.09 -9.08
C GLU A 49 3.26 -0.44 -9.06
N GLU A 50 4.08 0.44 -9.61
CA GLU A 50 5.53 0.35 -9.56
C GLU A 50 6.05 1.47 -8.66
N VAL A 51 6.62 1.11 -7.53
CA VAL A 51 7.24 2.05 -6.58
C VAL A 51 8.75 1.89 -6.66
N VAL A 52 9.43 2.97 -7.00
CA VAL A 52 10.88 3.06 -7.03
C VAL A 52 11.34 3.73 -5.74
N ASP A 53 12.25 3.08 -5.02
CA ASP A 53 12.85 3.63 -3.80
C ASP A 53 14.21 4.26 -4.14
N PRO A 54 14.29 5.60 -4.23
CA PRO A 54 15.53 6.29 -4.56
C PRO A 54 16.57 6.24 -3.44
N GLU A 55 16.15 6.01 -2.19
CA GLU A 55 17.05 5.92 -1.04
C GLU A 55 17.72 4.54 -0.93
N ALA A 56 17.06 3.51 -1.42
CA ALA A 56 17.63 2.15 -1.51
C ALA A 56 18.40 1.94 -2.82
N SER A 57 19.33 2.86 -3.12
CA SER A 57 20.19 2.75 -4.29
C SER A 57 21.51 2.06 -3.95
N ALA A 58 21.85 1.02 -4.70
CA ALA A 58 23.15 0.34 -4.59
C ALA A 58 24.06 0.76 -5.73
N LEU A 59 25.31 1.07 -5.42
CA LEU A 59 26.34 1.32 -6.44
C LEU A 59 26.61 0.03 -7.22
N ARG A 60 26.23 0.03 -8.49
CA ARG A 60 26.42 -1.13 -9.38
C ARG A 60 27.81 -1.16 -9.98
N SER A 61 28.30 -0.03 -10.42
CA SER A 61 29.64 0.11 -10.96
C SER A 61 30.16 1.53 -10.81
N GLU A 62 31.45 1.66 -10.53
CA GLU A 62 32.17 2.91 -10.52
C GLU A 62 33.42 2.76 -11.42
N GLN A 63 33.57 3.69 -12.32
CA GLN A 63 34.77 3.82 -13.12
C GLN A 63 35.38 5.19 -12.83
N ALA A 64 36.58 5.18 -12.25
CA ALA A 64 37.34 6.39 -11.99
C ALA A 64 38.61 6.34 -12.87
N THR A 65 38.84 7.43 -13.60
CA THR A 65 40.08 7.64 -14.37
C THR A 65 40.76 8.87 -13.84
N GLN A 66 42.02 8.74 -13.48
CA GLN A 66 42.84 9.84 -12.97
C GLN A 66 44.10 9.94 -13.83
N ASP A 67 44.23 11.06 -14.53
CA ASP A 67 45.42 11.38 -15.31
C ASP A 67 46.25 12.45 -14.56
N ILE A 68 47.49 12.05 -14.19
CA ILE A 68 48.41 12.92 -13.48
C ILE A 68 49.63 13.11 -14.39
N THR A 69 49.89 14.35 -14.79
CA THR A 69 51.10 14.72 -15.52
C THR A 69 52.06 15.41 -14.56
N SER A 70 53.16 14.76 -14.27
CA SER A 70 54.28 15.29 -13.47
C SER A 70 55.50 15.60 -14.38
N GLU A 71 56.08 16.75 -14.23
CA GLU A 71 57.37 17.01 -14.85
C GLU A 71 58.50 16.33 -14.04
N PRO A 72 59.39 15.56 -14.66
CA PRO A 72 60.58 15.10 -13.99
C PRO A 72 61.39 16.33 -13.57
N GLN A 73 61.78 16.41 -12.29
CA GLN A 73 62.75 17.41 -11.87
C GLN A 73 63.98 17.30 -12.72
N ALA A 74 64.36 18.41 -13.33
CA ALA A 74 65.65 18.50 -14.03
C ALA A 74 66.78 18.20 -13.03
N GLN A 75 67.27 17.00 -13.05
CA GLN A 75 68.55 16.68 -12.38
C GLN A 75 69.62 17.43 -13.15
N GLY A 76 70.23 18.40 -12.50
CA GLY A 76 71.33 19.14 -13.04
C GLY A 76 72.43 18.18 -13.55
N ILE A 77 72.97 18.47 -14.68
CA ILE A 77 74.01 17.67 -15.33
C ILE A 77 75.19 17.51 -14.34
N PRO A 78 75.54 16.29 -13.93
CA PRO A 78 76.72 16.11 -13.08
C PRO A 78 77.95 16.54 -13.86
N GLY A 79 78.59 17.61 -13.47
CA GLY A 79 79.82 18.04 -14.10
C GLY A 79 80.06 19.53 -14.16
N ALA A 80 79.10 20.38 -13.89
CA ALA A 80 79.29 21.86 -14.02
C ALA A 80 79.87 22.55 -12.76
N VAL A 81 80.18 21.82 -11.73
CA VAL A 81 80.71 22.41 -10.43
C VAL A 81 82.17 21.96 -10.14
N ALA A 82 82.90 21.41 -11.09
CA ALA A 82 84.21 20.88 -10.79
C ALA A 82 85.39 21.90 -10.86
N ASN A 83 85.11 23.20 -10.99
CA ASN A 83 86.19 24.18 -11.18
C ASN A 83 86.07 25.42 -10.28
N THR A 84 85.61 25.27 -9.05
CA THR A 84 85.82 26.28 -8.04
C THR A 84 86.75 25.79 -6.94
N PRO A 85 87.82 26.56 -6.59
CA PRO A 85 88.75 26.15 -5.55
C PRO A 85 88.11 26.13 -4.18
N PRO A 86 88.50 25.21 -3.31
CA PRO A 86 87.85 25.04 -2.01
C PRO A 86 88.20 26.23 -1.10
N LEU A 87 87.21 27.01 -0.74
CA LEU A 87 87.27 27.92 0.41
C LEU A 87 86.93 27.06 1.64
N ALA A 88 87.92 27.15 2.53
CA ALA A 88 88.00 26.70 3.93
C ALA A 88 86.87 25.80 4.46
N ALA A 89 87.27 24.62 4.92
CA ALA A 89 86.42 23.63 5.57
C ALA A 89 85.89 24.24 6.92
N GLU A 90 84.61 24.47 6.98
CA GLU A 90 83.86 24.53 8.20
C GLU A 90 83.13 23.20 8.38
N LEU A 91 83.45 22.48 9.47
CA LEU A 91 82.79 21.27 9.89
C LEU A 91 81.36 21.65 10.29
N ALA A 92 80.41 21.50 9.42
CA ALA A 92 79.00 21.44 9.77
C ALA A 92 78.60 19.98 9.92
N THR A 93 78.53 19.55 11.16
CA THR A 93 77.81 18.31 11.57
C THR A 93 76.33 18.58 11.50
N GLU A 94 75.74 18.33 10.35
CA GLU A 94 74.31 18.03 10.28
C GLU A 94 74.06 17.16 9.06
N ASN A 95 73.61 15.93 9.33
CA ASN A 95 73.09 15.06 8.33
C ASN A 95 71.90 15.74 7.63
N PRO A 96 71.94 16.02 6.33
CA PRO A 96 70.77 16.41 5.61
C PRO A 96 69.85 15.19 5.53
N VAL A 97 68.76 15.26 6.27
CA VAL A 97 67.61 14.38 6.03
C VAL A 97 67.21 14.55 4.56
N PRO A 98 67.15 13.49 3.76
CA PRO A 98 66.71 13.62 2.36
C PRO A 98 65.26 14.10 2.39
N THR A 99 65.09 15.37 2.13
CA THR A 99 63.74 15.91 1.87
C THR A 99 63.27 15.23 0.59
N GLN A 100 62.34 14.29 0.71
CA GLN A 100 61.68 13.71 -0.44
C GLN A 100 61.02 14.86 -1.19
N ALA A 101 61.61 15.21 -2.32
CA ALA A 101 61.06 16.18 -3.23
C ALA A 101 59.69 15.68 -3.69
N GLN A 102 58.65 16.34 -3.23
CA GLN A 102 57.27 16.04 -3.72
C GLN A 102 57.20 16.29 -5.23
N PRO A 103 56.69 15.38 -6.00
CA PRO A 103 56.53 15.58 -7.43
C PRO A 103 55.69 16.80 -7.70
N ASN A 104 56.21 17.70 -8.54
CA ASN A 104 55.46 18.92 -8.89
C ASN A 104 54.36 18.50 -9.90
N ILE A 105 53.14 18.41 -9.43
CA ILE A 105 51.99 18.03 -10.25
C ILE A 105 51.59 19.23 -11.10
N LYS A 106 51.79 19.15 -12.41
CA LYS A 106 51.46 20.22 -13.35
C LYS A 106 50.02 20.19 -13.83
N SER A 107 49.45 19.03 -13.95
CA SER A 107 48.06 18.83 -14.35
C SER A 107 47.50 17.55 -13.72
N GLN A 108 46.33 17.67 -13.13
CA GLN A 108 45.58 16.53 -12.63
C GLN A 108 44.17 16.61 -13.18
N SER A 109 43.77 15.58 -13.92
CA SER A 109 42.38 15.42 -14.38
C SER A 109 41.80 14.17 -13.74
N SER A 110 40.60 14.26 -13.18
CA SER A 110 39.90 13.12 -12.66
C SER A 110 38.48 13.06 -13.27
N SER A 111 38.09 11.90 -13.75
CA SER A 111 36.76 11.62 -14.24
C SER A 111 36.19 10.42 -13.51
N SER A 112 34.98 10.51 -13.02
CA SER A 112 34.27 9.43 -12.30
C SER A 112 32.90 9.24 -12.88
N ILE A 113 32.57 8.02 -13.27
CA ILE A 113 31.26 7.61 -13.73
C ILE A 113 30.73 6.57 -12.74
N LYS A 114 29.55 6.86 -12.14
CA LYS A 114 28.91 5.98 -11.17
C LYS A 114 27.55 5.57 -11.71
N ASN A 115 27.31 4.28 -11.77
CA ASN A 115 26.02 3.70 -12.12
C ASN A 115 25.37 3.13 -10.85
N TYR A 116 24.13 3.54 -10.61
CA TYR A 116 23.35 3.07 -9.47
C TYR A 116 22.21 2.16 -9.94
N GLU A 117 21.94 1.13 -9.16
CA GLU A 117 20.75 0.31 -9.28
C GLU A 117 19.78 0.72 -8.17
N VAL A 118 18.56 1.09 -8.55
CA VAL A 118 17.51 1.48 -7.61
C VAL A 118 16.61 0.29 -7.32
N SER A 119 16.22 0.13 -6.05
CA SER A 119 15.26 -0.89 -5.67
C SER A 119 13.87 -0.50 -6.19
N LYS A 120 13.22 -1.43 -6.91
CA LYS A 120 11.86 -1.24 -7.36
C LYS A 120 10.96 -2.36 -6.86
N ARG A 121 9.75 -1.97 -6.43
CA ARG A 121 8.69 -2.88 -6.03
C ARG A 121 7.55 -2.79 -7.02
N VAL A 122 7.20 -3.91 -7.61
CA VAL A 122 6.01 -4.02 -8.46
C VAL A 122 4.95 -4.76 -7.66
N SER A 123 3.81 -4.13 -7.45
CA SER A 123 2.63 -4.71 -6.78
C SER A 123 1.48 -4.76 -7.78
N THR A 124 0.93 -5.95 -7.97
CA THR A 124 -0.28 -6.13 -8.79
C THR A 124 -1.42 -6.53 -7.87
N THR A 125 -2.44 -5.70 -7.81
CA THR A 125 -3.66 -5.94 -7.04
C THR A 125 -4.81 -6.20 -7.99
N THR A 126 -5.46 -7.35 -7.84
CA THR A 126 -6.68 -7.69 -8.57
C THR A 126 -7.86 -7.62 -7.62
N ASN A 127 -8.79 -6.73 -7.87
CA ASN A 127 -10.02 -6.67 -7.10
C ASN A 127 -10.97 -7.80 -7.55
N PRO A 128 -11.54 -8.58 -6.61
CA PRO A 128 -12.47 -9.64 -6.95
C PRO A 128 -13.75 -9.07 -7.58
N THR A 129 -14.28 -9.75 -8.56
CA THR A 129 -15.58 -9.45 -9.16
C THR A 129 -16.72 -9.88 -8.24
N GLY A 130 -17.83 -9.14 -8.25
CA GLY A 130 -19.01 -9.50 -7.46
C GLY A 130 -19.00 -8.89 -6.05
N THR A 131 -18.38 -7.75 -5.89
CA THR A 131 -18.41 -6.99 -4.62
C THR A 131 -19.80 -6.36 -4.41
N ILE A 132 -20.36 -6.53 -3.22
CA ILE A 132 -21.64 -5.94 -2.85
C ILE A 132 -21.48 -4.44 -2.67
N LYS A 133 -22.19 -3.67 -3.47
CA LYS A 133 -22.19 -2.21 -3.47
C LYS A 133 -23.19 -1.63 -2.47
N ARG A 134 -24.36 -2.25 -2.36
CA ARG A 134 -25.47 -1.81 -1.49
C ARG A 134 -26.47 -2.94 -1.29
N ILE A 135 -27.06 -2.98 -0.11
CA ILE A 135 -28.16 -3.87 0.23
C ILE A 135 -29.36 -3.02 0.66
N VAL A 136 -30.51 -3.31 0.10
CA VAL A 136 -31.78 -2.71 0.49
C VAL A 136 -32.73 -3.82 0.94
N ALA A 137 -33.20 -3.76 2.18
CA ALA A 137 -34.14 -4.71 2.73
C ALA A 137 -35.46 -4.00 3.08
N ALA A 138 -36.56 -4.56 2.59
CA ALA A 138 -37.90 -4.14 2.95
C ALA A 138 -38.60 -5.29 3.67
N ILE A 139 -39.18 -5.01 4.84
CA ILE A 139 -39.79 -6.02 5.69
C ILE A 139 -41.21 -5.60 6.03
N LEU A 140 -42.13 -6.44 5.65
CA LEU A 140 -43.54 -6.28 5.99
C LEU A 140 -43.93 -7.24 7.11
N ILE A 141 -44.40 -6.71 8.19
CA ILE A 141 -44.82 -7.45 9.38
C ILE A 141 -46.34 -7.29 9.56
N ARG A 142 -47.01 -8.40 9.77
CA ARG A 142 -48.44 -8.41 10.07
C ARG A 142 -48.60 -8.27 11.56
N ASP A 143 -49.66 -7.50 11.99
CA ASP A 143 -50.05 -7.35 13.39
C ASP A 143 -50.36 -8.71 14.02
N LYS A 144 -49.99 -8.89 15.28
CA LYS A 144 -50.24 -10.13 16.03
C LYS A 144 -51.72 -10.26 16.39
N LEU A 145 -52.29 -11.44 16.16
CA LEU A 145 -53.59 -11.82 16.72
C LEU A 145 -53.38 -12.25 18.17
N VAL A 146 -53.97 -11.51 19.11
CA VAL A 146 -53.91 -11.79 20.54
C VAL A 146 -55.34 -12.01 21.02
N ILE A 147 -55.54 -12.97 21.91
CA ILE A 147 -56.82 -13.18 22.56
C ILE A 147 -56.88 -12.27 23.78
N ASN A 148 -57.85 -11.36 23.82
CA ASN A 148 -58.09 -10.48 24.97
C ASN A 148 -58.69 -11.26 26.17
N GLU A 149 -58.84 -10.61 27.32
CA GLU A 149 -59.39 -11.21 28.52
C GLU A 149 -60.86 -11.65 28.36
N LEU A 150 -61.55 -11.15 27.31
CA LEU A 150 -62.92 -11.51 26.96
C LEU A 150 -63.01 -12.70 25.97
N GLY A 151 -61.84 -13.27 25.59
CA GLY A 151 -61.76 -14.41 24.64
C GLY A 151 -61.91 -14.01 23.17
N GLU A 152 -61.89 -12.71 22.84
CA GLU A 152 -61.97 -12.21 21.48
C GLU A 152 -60.58 -12.06 20.85
N GLN A 153 -60.47 -12.40 19.54
CA GLN A 153 -59.25 -12.18 18.80
C GLN A 153 -59.11 -10.71 18.39
N VAL A 154 -58.09 -10.03 18.93
CA VAL A 154 -57.80 -8.63 18.65
C VAL A 154 -56.47 -8.52 17.94
N LEU A 155 -56.36 -7.66 16.94
CA LEU A 155 -55.10 -7.31 16.30
C LEU A 155 -54.29 -6.38 17.21
N GLN A 156 -53.18 -6.87 17.72
CA GLN A 156 -52.23 -6.08 18.50
C GLN A 156 -51.14 -5.53 17.58
N LYS A 157 -51.05 -4.21 17.51
CA LYS A 157 -49.95 -3.54 16.81
C LYS A 157 -48.64 -3.81 17.51
N ILE A 158 -47.58 -3.97 16.70
CA ILE A 158 -46.23 -4.09 17.20
C ILE A 158 -45.81 -2.74 17.82
N SER A 159 -45.25 -2.79 19.02
CA SER A 159 -44.77 -1.57 19.71
C SER A 159 -43.55 -0.97 18.98
N ASP A 160 -43.31 0.32 19.19
CA ASP A 160 -42.15 0.99 18.59
C ASP A 160 -40.83 0.43 19.10
N GLU A 161 -40.78 -0.04 20.35
CA GLU A 161 -39.64 -0.72 20.93
C GLU A 161 -39.36 -2.08 20.26
N GLU A 162 -40.40 -2.87 20.01
CA GLU A 162 -40.29 -4.12 19.27
C GLU A 162 -39.81 -3.88 17.83
N LYS A 163 -40.30 -2.80 17.18
CA LYS A 163 -39.83 -2.43 15.82
C LYS A 163 -38.34 -2.13 15.78
N VAL A 164 -37.82 -1.36 16.76
CA VAL A 164 -36.39 -1.04 16.87
C VAL A 164 -35.54 -2.31 17.05
N ASN A 165 -36.01 -3.23 17.91
CA ASN A 165 -35.33 -4.49 18.15
C ASN A 165 -35.32 -5.38 16.91
N LEU A 166 -36.44 -5.45 16.17
CA LEU A 166 -36.54 -6.20 14.92
C LEU A 166 -35.67 -5.59 13.83
N GLU A 167 -35.64 -4.26 13.73
CA GLU A 167 -34.72 -3.57 12.79
C GLU A 167 -33.26 -3.89 13.09
N ALA A 168 -32.86 -3.90 14.38
CA ALA A 168 -31.50 -4.26 14.77
C ALA A 168 -31.15 -5.70 14.37
N LEU A 169 -32.06 -6.65 14.54
CA LEU A 169 -31.87 -8.03 14.11
C LEU A 169 -31.71 -8.15 12.59
N VAL A 170 -32.48 -7.40 11.83
CA VAL A 170 -32.37 -7.36 10.37
C VAL A 170 -31.04 -6.77 9.93
N ARG A 171 -30.60 -5.68 10.59
CA ARG A 171 -29.27 -5.08 10.34
C ARG A 171 -28.16 -6.12 10.52
N ASP A 172 -28.24 -6.91 11.57
CA ASP A 172 -27.25 -7.98 11.81
C ASP A 172 -27.35 -9.10 10.77
N ALA A 173 -28.56 -9.49 10.38
CA ALA A 173 -28.79 -10.57 9.41
C ALA A 173 -28.24 -10.25 8.03
N ILE A 174 -28.36 -9.00 7.56
CA ILE A 174 -27.85 -8.55 6.26
C ILE A 174 -26.41 -8.05 6.30
N GLY A 175 -25.82 -7.90 7.50
CA GLY A 175 -24.50 -7.28 7.67
C GLY A 175 -24.52 -5.82 7.23
N PHE A 176 -25.46 -5.05 7.80
CA PHE A 176 -25.71 -3.65 7.48
C PHE A 176 -24.45 -2.78 7.62
N ARG A 177 -24.20 -1.95 6.61
CA ARG A 177 -23.10 -0.98 6.60
C ARG A 177 -23.61 0.36 6.08
N GLU A 178 -23.56 1.37 6.94
CA GLU A 178 -23.97 2.72 6.58
C GLU A 178 -23.07 3.34 5.48
N ASN A 179 -21.77 3.11 5.56
CA ASN A 179 -20.80 3.57 4.56
C ASN A 179 -21.02 2.96 3.17
N ARG A 180 -21.73 1.84 3.06
CA ARG A 180 -22.12 1.18 1.81
C ARG A 180 -23.44 1.74 1.26
N GLY A 181 -24.17 2.55 2.03
CA GLY A 181 -25.46 3.10 1.65
C GLY A 181 -26.61 2.11 1.77
N ASP A 182 -26.50 1.14 2.68
CA ASP A 182 -27.56 0.17 2.96
C ASP A 182 -28.78 0.84 3.60
N SER A 183 -29.95 0.31 3.34
CA SER A 183 -31.20 0.79 3.93
C SER A 183 -32.14 -0.34 4.31
N ILE A 184 -32.95 -0.11 5.34
CA ILE A 184 -34.02 -1.00 5.81
C ILE A 184 -35.29 -0.19 5.94
N SER A 185 -36.40 -0.74 5.48
CA SER A 185 -37.73 -0.14 5.58
C SER A 185 -38.79 -1.17 6.03
#